data_ea5f9a1edc32e768cf2ae1c9ccaf2433
#
_entry.id   ea5f9a1edc32e768cf2ae1c9ccaf2433
#
_cell.length_a   1.000
_cell.length_b   1.000
_cell.length_c   1.000
_cell.angle_alpha   90.00
_cell.angle_beta   90.00
_cell.angle_gamma   90.00
#
_symmetry.space_group_name_H-M   'P 1'
#
loop_
_entity.id
_entity.type
_entity.pdbx_description
1 polymer ?
#
loop_
_entity_poly.entity_id
_entity_poly.type
_entity_poly.pdbx_seq_one_letter_code
_entity_poly.pdbx_strand_id
1 'polypeptide(L)'
;MKYALLFCSTVGDEEQSPAEHADDPRFAAYFEEVRAGRVTGGARLRPSTDATTVRVRGDEVLLSDGPFAETKEYLAGIAFIDVADLDEAIALAAKHPAASDGGSVEVRPVWE
;
A
#
# COMPACT_ATOMS: atom_id res chain seq x y z
N MET A 1 -10.04 12.25 11.29
CA MET A 1 -9.41 11.01 11.78
C MET A 1 -8.41 10.50 10.77
N LYS A 2 -7.29 10.00 11.24
CA LYS A 2 -6.21 9.50 10.41
C LYS A 2 -6.21 7.99 10.34
N TYR A 3 -6.05 7.48 9.13
CA TYR A 3 -5.95 6.06 8.86
C TYR A 3 -4.74 5.77 7.99
N ALA A 4 -4.15 4.60 8.18
CA ALA A 4 -3.19 4.03 7.25
C ALA A 4 -3.95 3.06 6.32
N LEU A 5 -3.65 3.15 5.04
CA LEU A 5 -4.10 2.20 4.03
C LEU A 5 -2.91 1.34 3.63
N LEU A 6 -3.05 0.04 3.80
CA LEU A 6 -2.02 -0.92 3.40
C LEU A 6 -2.53 -1.63 2.16
N PHE A 7 -1.89 -1.36 1.03
CA PHE A 7 -2.28 -1.92 -0.25
C PHE A 7 -1.57 -3.24 -0.48
N CYS A 8 -2.33 -4.33 -0.50
CA CYS A 8 -1.82 -5.67 -0.73
C CYS A 8 -2.26 -6.15 -2.10
N SER A 9 -1.30 -6.53 -2.92
CA SER A 9 -1.54 -6.98 -4.30
C SER A 9 -1.12 -8.44 -4.47
N THR A 10 -1.61 -9.05 -5.54
CA THR A 10 -1.18 -10.40 -5.93
C THR A 10 0.06 -10.34 -6.82
N VAL A 11 0.78 -11.46 -6.90
CA VAL A 11 1.99 -11.57 -7.73
C VAL A 11 1.64 -11.28 -9.19
N GLY A 12 2.45 -10.45 -9.84
CA GLY A 12 2.27 -10.04 -11.24
C GLY A 12 1.96 -8.56 -11.44
N ASP A 13 1.50 -7.86 -10.38
CA ASP A 13 1.22 -6.43 -10.45
C ASP A 13 2.47 -5.57 -10.17
N GLU A 14 3.58 -6.22 -9.88
CA GLU A 14 4.79 -5.57 -9.37
C GLU A 14 5.65 -4.89 -10.45
N GLU A 15 5.43 -5.23 -11.72
CA GLU A 15 6.35 -4.85 -12.80
C GLU A 15 6.02 -3.52 -13.49
N GLN A 16 4.90 -2.91 -13.13
CA GLN A 16 4.51 -1.66 -13.75
C GLN A 16 5.48 -0.52 -13.38
N SER A 17 6.05 0.13 -14.38
CA SER A 17 6.94 1.27 -14.16
C SER A 17 6.20 2.44 -13.51
N PRO A 18 6.91 3.39 -12.87
CA PRO A 18 6.26 4.59 -12.31
C PRO A 18 5.40 5.35 -13.32
N ALA A 19 5.85 5.46 -14.57
CA ALA A 19 5.11 6.16 -15.62
C ALA A 19 3.84 5.38 -16.01
N GLU A 20 3.93 4.07 -16.19
CA GLU A 20 2.78 3.22 -16.48
C GLU A 20 1.76 3.26 -15.35
N HIS A 21 2.23 3.25 -14.11
CA HIS A 21 1.37 3.35 -12.94
C HIS A 21 0.63 4.69 -12.89
N ALA A 22 1.34 5.79 -13.16
CA ALA A 22 0.75 7.13 -13.15
C ALA A 22 -0.32 7.32 -14.23
N ASP A 23 -0.18 6.62 -15.37
CA ASP A 23 -1.09 6.72 -16.51
C ASP A 23 -2.17 5.63 -16.52
N ASP A 24 -2.15 4.72 -15.56
CA ASP A 24 -3.10 3.61 -15.50
C ASP A 24 -4.49 4.12 -15.13
N PRO A 25 -5.49 3.97 -16.03
CA PRO A 25 -6.83 4.48 -15.78
C PRO A 25 -7.56 3.81 -14.61
N ARG A 26 -7.09 2.63 -14.18
CA ARG A 26 -7.65 1.95 -13.00
C ARG A 26 -7.47 2.75 -11.72
N PHE A 27 -6.44 3.60 -11.65
CA PHE A 27 -6.14 4.44 -10.49
C PHE A 27 -6.83 5.81 -10.51
N ALA A 28 -7.56 6.15 -11.57
CA ALA A 28 -8.10 7.49 -11.76
C ALA A 28 -8.94 7.98 -10.57
N ALA A 29 -9.85 7.15 -10.06
CA ALA A 29 -10.71 7.50 -8.94
C ALA A 29 -9.90 7.72 -7.64
N TYR A 30 -8.90 6.90 -7.43
CA TYR A 30 -8.01 7.04 -6.26
C TYR A 30 -7.16 8.32 -6.37
N PHE A 31 -6.60 8.61 -7.55
CA PHE A 31 -5.81 9.82 -7.76
C PHE A 31 -6.64 11.11 -7.60
N GLU A 32 -7.96 11.07 -7.85
CA GLU A 32 -8.84 12.20 -7.52
C GLU A 32 -8.83 12.49 -6.01
N GLU A 33 -8.81 11.46 -5.17
CA GLU A 33 -8.73 11.60 -3.72
C GLU A 33 -7.39 12.20 -3.29
N VAL A 34 -6.30 11.85 -3.98
CA VAL A 34 -4.98 12.45 -3.76
C VAL A 34 -5.04 13.96 -4.08
N ARG A 35 -5.59 14.31 -5.23
CA ARG A 35 -5.71 15.74 -5.63
C ARG A 35 -6.63 16.51 -4.70
N ALA A 36 -7.65 15.87 -4.17
CA ALA A 36 -8.57 16.51 -3.21
C ALA A 36 -7.95 16.73 -1.82
N GLY A 37 -6.73 16.22 -1.58
CA GLY A 37 -6.01 16.41 -0.33
C GLY A 37 -6.40 15.46 0.79
N ARG A 38 -7.25 14.47 0.53
CA ARG A 38 -7.61 13.46 1.54
C ARG A 38 -6.51 12.45 1.78
N VAL A 39 -5.68 12.19 0.77
CA VAL A 39 -4.46 11.39 0.93
C VAL A 39 -3.32 12.34 1.29
N THR A 40 -2.79 12.21 2.50
CA THR A 40 -1.83 13.16 3.07
C THR A 40 -0.38 12.72 2.93
N GLY A 41 -0.14 11.46 2.59
CA GLY A 41 1.20 10.92 2.39
C GLY A 41 1.14 9.46 1.99
N GLY A 42 2.30 8.89 1.76
CA GLY A 42 2.45 7.50 1.41
C GLY A 42 3.41 7.30 0.25
N ALA A 43 3.54 6.05 -0.15
CA ALA A 43 4.40 5.67 -1.26
C ALA A 43 4.00 4.31 -1.82
N ARG A 44 4.22 4.15 -3.13
CA ARG A 44 4.23 2.83 -3.76
C ARG A 44 5.57 2.18 -3.47
N LEU A 45 5.57 0.91 -3.14
CA LEU A 45 6.79 0.15 -2.88
C LEU A 45 7.27 -0.56 -4.14
N ARG A 46 8.59 -0.73 -4.24
CA ARG A 46 9.18 -1.56 -5.30
C ARG A 46 8.82 -3.03 -5.06
N PRO A 47 9.04 -3.91 -6.07
CA PRO A 47 8.69 -5.32 -5.94
C PRO A 47 9.25 -5.97 -4.68
N SER A 48 8.52 -6.93 -4.15
CA SER A 48 8.91 -7.67 -2.94
C SER A 48 10.29 -8.34 -3.06
N THR A 49 10.71 -8.67 -4.29
CA THR A 49 12.05 -9.19 -4.57
C THR A 49 13.18 -8.21 -4.25
N ASP A 50 12.88 -6.91 -4.18
CA ASP A 50 13.84 -5.88 -3.79
C ASP A 50 13.90 -5.65 -2.28
N ALA A 51 13.08 -6.36 -1.51
CA ALA A 51 13.02 -6.19 -0.06
C ALA A 51 14.23 -6.81 0.63
N THR A 52 14.59 -6.25 1.77
CA THR A 52 15.57 -6.82 2.70
C THR A 52 14.92 -6.92 4.06
N THR A 53 14.96 -8.08 4.67
CA THR A 53 14.43 -8.31 6.01
C THR A 53 15.56 -8.28 7.02
N VAL A 54 15.41 -7.48 8.07
CA VAL A 54 16.39 -7.31 9.14
C VAL A 54 15.83 -7.90 10.44
N ARG A 55 16.63 -8.73 11.08
CA ARG A 55 16.34 -9.22 12.43
C ARG A 55 17.55 -8.99 13.31
N VAL A 56 17.32 -8.79 14.60
CA VAL A 56 18.38 -8.69 15.58
C VAL A 56 18.17 -9.79 16.60
N ARG A 57 19.23 -10.58 16.81
CA ARG A 57 19.23 -11.64 17.81
C ARG A 57 20.46 -11.45 18.69
N GLY A 58 20.25 -11.07 19.96
CA GLY A 58 21.34 -10.64 20.82
C GLY A 58 22.01 -9.40 20.23
N ASP A 59 23.30 -9.48 19.96
CA ASP A 59 24.06 -8.40 19.33
C ASP A 59 24.24 -8.58 17.83
N GLU A 60 23.64 -9.64 17.25
CA GLU A 60 23.77 -9.94 15.83
C GLU A 60 22.64 -9.32 15.01
N VAL A 61 23.01 -8.67 13.91
CA VAL A 61 22.10 -8.22 12.87
C VAL A 61 22.02 -9.29 11.80
N LEU A 62 20.84 -9.86 11.60
CA LEU A 62 20.58 -10.91 10.62
C LEU A 62 19.81 -10.31 9.43
N LEU A 63 20.34 -10.51 8.24
CA LEU A 63 19.74 -10.01 7.00
C LEU A 63 19.27 -11.18 6.14
N SER A 64 18.10 -11.01 5.54
CA SER A 64 17.55 -11.91 4.53
C SER A 64 17.10 -11.12 3.32
N ASP A 65 17.39 -11.62 2.12
CA ASP A 65 16.85 -11.05 0.90
C ASP A 65 15.37 -11.43 0.78
N GLY A 66 14.58 -10.49 0.30
CA GLY A 66 13.16 -10.68 0.12
C GLY A 66 12.33 -10.27 1.36
N PRO A 67 11.00 -10.42 1.29
CA PRO A 67 10.10 -10.04 2.36
C PRO A 67 10.19 -11.00 3.55
N PHE A 68 9.67 -10.56 4.70
CA PHE A 68 9.62 -11.35 5.93
C PHE A 68 8.94 -12.72 5.74
N ALA A 69 7.89 -12.75 4.93
CA ALA A 69 7.17 -13.98 4.63
C ALA A 69 6.76 -13.99 3.17
N GLU A 70 6.85 -15.15 2.52
CA GLU A 70 6.28 -15.37 1.20
C GLU A 70 4.79 -15.61 1.35
N THR A 71 4.00 -14.74 0.73
CA THR A 71 2.54 -14.83 0.74
C THR A 71 2.02 -14.65 -0.68
N LYS A 72 0.77 -15.06 -0.94
CA LYS A 72 0.10 -14.82 -2.22
C LYS A 72 -0.16 -13.34 -2.47
N GLU A 73 -0.34 -12.58 -1.39
CA GLU A 73 -0.43 -11.13 -1.42
C GLU A 73 0.83 -10.54 -0.82
N TYR A 74 1.29 -9.44 -1.37
CA TYR A 74 2.44 -8.70 -0.84
C TYR A 74 2.05 -7.24 -0.64
N LEU A 75 2.71 -6.57 0.28
CA LEU A 75 2.51 -5.15 0.53
C LEU A 75 3.08 -4.35 -0.64
N ALA A 76 2.21 -3.74 -1.42
CA ALA A 76 2.58 -2.98 -2.62
C ALA A 76 2.72 -1.48 -2.38
N GLY A 77 2.12 -0.97 -1.31
CA GLY A 77 2.17 0.44 -0.99
C GLY A 77 1.49 0.77 0.33
N ILE A 78 1.72 1.98 0.78
CA ILE A 78 1.12 2.53 1.99
C ILE A 78 0.63 3.94 1.68
N ALA A 79 -0.53 4.31 2.21
CA ALA A 79 -0.99 5.69 2.19
C ALA A 79 -1.51 6.09 3.56
N PHE A 80 -1.39 7.38 3.87
CA PHE A 80 -2.04 7.98 5.02
C PHE A 80 -3.15 8.88 4.53
N ILE A 81 -4.31 8.78 5.17
CA ILE A 81 -5.49 9.57 4.81
C ILE A 81 -6.03 10.29 6.04
N ASP A 82 -6.66 11.42 5.80
CA ASP A 82 -7.38 12.17 6.84
C ASP A 82 -8.83 12.35 6.38
N VAL A 83 -9.74 11.69 7.07
CA VAL A 83 -11.16 11.61 6.72
C VAL A 83 -12.01 11.73 8.00
N ALA A 84 -13.32 11.89 7.81
CA ALA A 84 -14.22 12.12 8.94
C ALA A 84 -14.38 10.89 9.84
N ASP A 85 -14.49 9.70 9.24
CA ASP A 85 -14.81 8.47 9.96
C ASP A 85 -14.37 7.23 9.16
N LEU A 86 -14.61 6.06 9.73
CA LEU A 86 -14.27 4.78 9.10
C LEU A 86 -15.04 4.55 7.80
N ASP A 87 -16.31 4.95 7.73
CA ASP A 87 -17.11 4.76 6.51
C ASP A 87 -16.51 5.54 5.33
N GLU A 88 -16.04 6.76 5.58
CA GLU A 88 -15.35 7.55 4.56
C GLU A 88 -14.01 6.93 4.17
N ALA A 89 -13.26 6.39 5.14
CA ALA A 89 -12.02 5.66 4.87
C ALA A 89 -12.24 4.43 4.00
N ILE A 90 -13.29 3.67 4.27
CA ILE A 90 -13.66 2.49 3.48
C ILE A 90 -14.03 2.90 2.06
N ALA A 91 -14.83 3.94 1.90
CA ALA A 91 -15.24 4.44 0.58
C ALA A 91 -14.03 4.88 -0.26
N LEU A 92 -13.05 5.54 0.37
CA LEU A 92 -11.82 5.94 -0.30
C LEU A 92 -10.98 4.71 -0.68
N ALA A 93 -10.78 3.78 0.26
CA ALA A 93 -10.00 2.56 0.03
C ALA A 93 -10.58 1.73 -1.12
N ALA A 94 -11.91 1.66 -1.24
CA ALA A 94 -12.60 0.92 -2.29
C ALA A 94 -12.31 1.45 -3.72
N LYS A 95 -11.82 2.68 -3.83
CA LYS A 95 -11.46 3.28 -5.12
C LYS A 95 -10.11 2.81 -5.64
N HIS A 96 -9.30 2.21 -4.78
CA HIS A 96 -7.98 1.71 -5.18
C HIS A 96 -8.11 0.34 -5.85
N PRO A 97 -7.41 0.10 -6.98
CA PRO A 97 -7.46 -1.18 -7.71
C PRO A 97 -7.09 -2.40 -6.87
N ALA A 98 -6.23 -2.26 -5.87
CA ALA A 98 -5.90 -3.37 -4.98
C ALA A 98 -7.14 -3.98 -4.32
N ALA A 99 -8.18 -3.19 -4.06
CA ALA A 99 -9.41 -3.68 -3.45
C ALA A 99 -10.27 -4.49 -4.41
N SER A 100 -10.16 -4.25 -5.73
CA SER A 100 -11.03 -4.86 -6.74
C SER A 100 -10.34 -5.89 -7.63
N ASP A 101 -9.00 -5.86 -7.73
CA ASP A 101 -8.25 -6.67 -8.69
C ASP A 101 -7.61 -7.92 -8.04
N GLY A 102 -8.27 -8.50 -7.06
CA GLY A 102 -7.84 -9.74 -6.40
C GLY A 102 -6.90 -9.56 -5.22
N GLY A 103 -6.53 -8.32 -4.90
CA GLY A 103 -5.80 -7.98 -3.69
C GLY A 103 -6.71 -7.53 -2.57
N SER A 104 -6.18 -6.69 -1.70
CA SER A 104 -6.93 -6.12 -0.59
C SER A 104 -6.34 -4.79 -0.14
N VAL A 105 -7.15 -3.99 0.55
CA VAL A 105 -6.67 -2.78 1.22
C VAL A 105 -7.04 -2.90 2.70
N GLU A 106 -6.03 -2.95 3.56
CA GLU A 106 -6.26 -2.90 5.00
C GLU A 106 -6.40 -1.43 5.43
N VAL A 107 -7.47 -1.14 6.14
CA VAL A 107 -7.73 0.20 6.69
C VAL A 107 -7.48 0.14 8.20
N ARG A 108 -6.49 0.85 8.68
CA ARG A 108 -6.09 0.78 10.09
C ARG A 108 -6.02 2.18 10.70
N PRO A 109 -6.75 2.43 11.80
CA PRO A 109 -6.65 3.72 12.50
C PRO A 109 -5.22 3.99 12.98
N VAL A 110 -4.79 5.22 12.86
CA VAL A 110 -3.49 5.66 13.36
C VAL A 110 -3.67 6.13 14.82
N TRP A 111 -2.73 5.79 15.67
CA TRP A 111 -2.65 6.39 16.99
C TRP A 111 -2.40 7.90 16.87
N GLU A 112 -3.27 8.66 17.48
CA GLU A 112 -3.16 10.14 17.49
C GLU A 112 -2.95 10.68 18.89
#